data_ffe0bcc068c28838a4907300bc51cacf
#
_entry.id   ffe0bcc068c28838a4907300bc51cacf
#
_cell.length_a   1.000
_cell.length_b   1.000
_cell.length_c   1.000
_cell.angle_alpha   90.00
_cell.angle_beta   90.00
_cell.angle_gamma   90.00
#
_symmetry.space_group_name_H-M   'P 1'
#
loop_
_entity.id
_entity.type
_entity.pdbx_description
1 polymer ?
#
loop_
_entity_poly.entity_id
_entity_poly.type
_entity_poly.pdbx_seq_one_letter_code
_entity_poly.pdbx_strand_id
1 'polypeptide(L)'
;MKGNNKSQGFLLARLLISAVLLCGGVAQAAQCQYIVTDDWGGGFGATIRITNNGASPINGWSVSWNYTDGSRRTSGWNATVSGSNPYTATPLGWNATIAPNSSVEFGLQGTNGGSKAQIPIVSGAVCSPVVAGSSRAASSAAVNFSSRVTASSFAAGRASSSLVAVARSSSPLSNSSISGVNSQQCNWYGTTTPICVNTTSGWGYEGGKSCVAVSTCTALPAPYGIVGGTNTSKSVSSARVSSSRIAVSSAKSSSSAATISGCDGYATRYWDCCKPHCGWSANLPTGVAALPSCSANNTQLGDINAGSSCGGGNGHMCWGLTPFAVSDKLAYGYAATSSGDVCGRCYQLQFTGSSHNSAGDPGSSALAGKTMIVQATNIGYDVSGGQFDILVPGGGVGAFNACSAQWGVSNAELGAQYGGLLAACKQELGYNASLASYKACLANRCDNVFGARGLTELQKGCRWYADWFEAADNPALKYKEVACPSELTSRSGMNRNGLNDIKNTCN
;
A
#
# COMPACT_ATOMS: atom_id res chain seq x y z
N MET A 1 -77.31 -56.08 44.60
CA MET A 1 -78.38 -55.07 44.80
C MET A 1 -77.83 -53.71 44.45
N LYS A 2 -78.34 -53.15 43.39
CA LYS A 2 -78.82 -51.79 43.22
C LYS A 2 -77.89 -50.68 43.88
N GLY A 3 -77.41 -49.69 43.24
CA GLY A 3 -78.10 -48.80 42.36
C GLY A 3 -77.21 -47.85 41.61
N ASN A 4 -77.67 -47.44 40.50
CA ASN A 4 -77.21 -46.33 39.65
C ASN A 4 -77.14 -45.00 40.37
N ASN A 5 -76.12 -44.14 40.02
CA ASN A 5 -76.47 -42.78 39.77
C ASN A 5 -75.48 -42.12 38.76
N LYS A 6 -76.04 -41.52 37.73
CA LYS A 6 -75.40 -40.65 36.77
C LYS A 6 -75.06 -39.30 37.40
N SER A 7 -73.92 -38.77 37.16
CA SER A 7 -73.66 -37.33 37.35
C SER A 7 -72.88 -36.81 36.14
N GLN A 8 -73.48 -35.82 35.51
CA GLN A 8 -72.98 -35.13 34.32
C GLN A 8 -71.77 -34.26 34.72
N GLY A 9 -70.64 -34.47 34.03
CA GLY A 9 -69.48 -33.63 34.15
C GLY A 9 -69.45 -32.54 33.10
N PHE A 10 -69.45 -31.31 33.50
CA PHE A 10 -69.26 -30.13 32.68
C PHE A 10 -67.90 -30.12 32.04
N LEU A 11 -67.83 -30.03 30.69
CA LEU A 11 -66.63 -29.69 29.95
C LEU A 11 -66.32 -28.21 30.09
N LEU A 12 -65.31 -27.86 30.87
CA LEU A 12 -64.69 -26.55 30.85
C LEU A 12 -63.61 -26.55 29.77
N ALA A 13 -63.89 -26.01 28.61
CA ALA A 13 -62.93 -25.69 27.60
C ALA A 13 -62.05 -24.52 28.10
N ARG A 14 -60.82 -24.82 28.49
CA ARG A 14 -59.78 -23.79 28.71
C ARG A 14 -59.23 -23.34 27.36
N LEU A 15 -59.64 -22.18 26.89
CA LEU A 15 -58.96 -21.43 25.83
C LEU A 15 -57.59 -21.01 26.35
N LEU A 16 -56.51 -21.67 25.91
CA LEU A 16 -55.16 -21.20 26.01
C LEU A 16 -54.94 -20.14 24.90
N ILE A 17 -55.05 -18.88 25.28
CA ILE A 17 -54.60 -17.76 24.47
C ILE A 17 -53.08 -17.79 24.55
N SER A 18 -52.40 -18.35 23.51
CA SER A 18 -51.00 -18.21 23.28
C SER A 18 -50.74 -16.73 22.90
N ALA A 19 -50.35 -15.92 23.85
CA ALA A 19 -49.73 -14.63 23.57
C ALA A 19 -48.38 -14.87 22.90
N VAL A 20 -48.36 -14.79 21.57
CA VAL A 20 -47.12 -14.66 20.81
C VAL A 20 -46.56 -13.29 21.15
N LEU A 21 -45.60 -13.24 22.08
CA LEU A 21 -44.73 -12.09 22.26
C LEU A 21 -43.90 -11.96 20.96
N LEU A 22 -44.36 -11.10 20.07
CA LEU A 22 -43.51 -10.51 19.06
C LEU A 22 -42.43 -9.68 19.81
N CYS A 23 -41.30 -10.32 20.16
CA CYS A 23 -40.06 -9.61 20.41
C CYS A 23 -39.68 -8.90 19.12
N GLY A 24 -40.24 -7.71 18.90
CA GLY A 24 -39.68 -6.76 17.95
C GLY A 24 -38.25 -6.47 18.42
N GLY A 25 -37.28 -7.14 17.80
CA GLY A 25 -35.87 -6.79 17.98
C GLY A 25 -35.74 -5.32 17.61
N VAL A 26 -35.48 -4.47 18.58
CA VAL A 26 -35.00 -3.11 18.34
C VAL A 26 -33.76 -3.27 17.49
N ALA A 27 -33.86 -2.88 16.23
CA ALA A 27 -32.68 -2.80 15.37
C ALA A 27 -31.68 -1.90 16.07
N GLN A 28 -30.59 -2.48 16.54
CA GLN A 28 -29.59 -1.75 17.28
C GLN A 28 -28.83 -0.89 16.29
N ALA A 29 -29.13 0.40 16.31
CA ALA A 29 -28.60 1.35 15.37
C ALA A 29 -27.10 1.56 15.62
N ALA A 30 -26.30 1.54 14.55
CA ALA A 30 -24.87 1.82 14.62
C ALA A 30 -24.62 3.31 14.95
N GLN A 31 -23.48 3.61 15.55
CA GLN A 31 -22.99 4.97 15.66
C GLN A 31 -22.33 5.37 14.34
N CYS A 32 -22.81 6.43 13.71
CA CYS A 32 -22.23 6.97 12.48
C CYS A 32 -21.57 8.31 12.77
N GLN A 33 -20.31 8.47 12.38
CA GLN A 33 -19.54 9.68 12.63
C GLN A 33 -18.93 10.20 11.33
N TYR A 34 -19.00 11.51 11.12
CA TYR A 34 -18.23 12.22 10.11
C TYR A 34 -17.01 12.84 10.77
N ILE A 35 -15.81 12.50 10.32
CA ILE A 35 -14.54 12.92 10.91
C ILE A 35 -13.75 13.64 9.83
N VAL A 36 -13.50 14.94 10.01
CA VAL A 36 -12.55 15.67 9.14
C VAL A 36 -11.15 15.24 9.54
N THR A 37 -10.43 14.66 8.60
CA THR A 37 -9.06 14.16 8.81
C THR A 37 -8.01 15.19 8.43
N ASP A 38 -8.34 16.08 7.52
CA ASP A 38 -7.46 17.15 7.05
C ASP A 38 -8.28 18.30 6.44
N ASP A 39 -7.78 19.54 6.58
CA ASP A 39 -8.38 20.75 6.02
C ASP A 39 -7.26 21.70 5.55
N TRP A 40 -7.07 21.81 4.24
CA TRP A 40 -6.03 22.64 3.64
C TRP A 40 -6.54 23.97 3.08
N GLY A 41 -7.70 24.44 3.58
CA GLY A 41 -8.29 25.74 3.25
C GLY A 41 -9.08 25.79 1.95
N GLY A 42 -8.65 25.16 0.87
CA GLY A 42 -9.41 25.05 -0.40
C GLY A 42 -10.13 23.72 -0.56
N GLY A 43 -9.85 22.75 0.33
CA GLY A 43 -10.44 21.43 0.32
C GLY A 43 -10.19 20.69 1.62
N PHE A 44 -10.72 19.47 1.72
CA PHE A 44 -10.66 18.66 2.94
C PHE A 44 -10.58 17.17 2.61
N GLY A 45 -10.00 16.41 3.55
CA GLY A 45 -10.15 14.98 3.70
C GLY A 45 -11.10 14.66 4.84
N ALA A 46 -11.92 13.63 4.69
CA ALA A 46 -12.81 13.18 5.75
C ALA A 46 -13.01 11.65 5.71
N THR A 47 -13.33 11.09 6.86
CA THR A 47 -13.71 9.69 7.02
C THR A 47 -15.09 9.60 7.63
N ILE A 48 -15.93 8.73 7.09
CA ILE A 48 -17.18 8.35 7.74
C ILE A 48 -16.98 6.97 8.37
N ARG A 49 -17.17 6.91 9.70
CA ARG A 49 -17.05 5.69 10.50
C ARG A 49 -18.43 5.22 10.91
N ILE A 50 -18.71 3.94 10.71
CA ILE A 50 -19.94 3.26 11.13
C ILE A 50 -19.56 2.19 12.14
N THR A 51 -19.89 2.38 13.41
CA THR A 51 -19.55 1.46 14.49
C THR A 51 -20.77 0.66 14.91
N ASN A 52 -20.71 -0.65 14.85
CA ASN A 52 -21.74 -1.54 15.33
C ASN A 52 -21.59 -1.76 16.84
N ASN A 53 -22.33 -1.01 17.63
CA ASN A 53 -22.37 -1.17 19.10
C ASN A 53 -23.35 -2.27 19.54
N GLY A 54 -23.94 -3.00 18.60
CA GLY A 54 -24.90 -4.07 18.85
C GLY A 54 -24.27 -5.43 19.10
N ALA A 55 -25.08 -6.39 19.53
CA ALA A 55 -24.67 -7.77 19.76
C ALA A 55 -24.77 -8.65 18.51
N SER A 56 -25.37 -8.16 17.41
CA SER A 56 -25.53 -8.89 16.16
C SER A 56 -24.81 -8.20 15.00
N PRO A 57 -24.30 -8.95 14.01
CA PRO A 57 -23.70 -8.36 12.82
C PRO A 57 -24.71 -7.49 12.06
N ILE A 58 -24.24 -6.36 11.54
CA ILE A 58 -24.98 -5.56 10.54
C ILE A 58 -24.57 -6.08 9.17
N ASN A 59 -25.54 -6.54 8.38
CA ASN A 59 -25.31 -7.06 7.02
C ASN A 59 -25.85 -6.06 6.01
N GLY A 60 -24.96 -5.38 5.34
CA GLY A 60 -25.28 -4.26 4.47
C GLY A 60 -25.55 -2.96 5.24
N TRP A 61 -25.07 -1.86 4.72
CA TRP A 61 -25.30 -0.54 5.28
C TRP A 61 -25.48 0.50 4.18
N SER A 62 -26.23 1.54 4.51
CA SER A 62 -26.38 2.71 3.64
C SER A 62 -26.45 3.93 4.51
N VAL A 63 -25.62 4.93 4.21
CA VAL A 63 -25.56 6.20 4.93
C VAL A 63 -25.59 7.36 3.96
N SER A 64 -26.15 8.49 4.41
CA SER A 64 -26.27 9.69 3.60
C SER A 64 -25.85 10.92 4.39
N TRP A 65 -25.30 11.92 3.69
CA TRP A 65 -24.95 13.23 4.25
C TRP A 65 -25.13 14.32 3.20
N ASN A 66 -25.25 15.56 3.64
CA ASN A 66 -25.28 16.72 2.76
C ASN A 66 -24.54 17.89 3.35
N TYR A 67 -23.89 18.65 2.50
CA TYR A 67 -23.27 19.93 2.83
C TYR A 67 -24.27 21.08 2.60
N THR A 68 -24.24 22.07 3.47
CA THR A 68 -25.11 23.27 3.40
C THR A 68 -24.33 24.55 3.11
N ASP A 69 -23.01 24.48 3.20
CA ASP A 69 -22.08 25.61 3.02
C ASP A 69 -21.50 25.73 1.59
N GLY A 70 -21.96 24.88 0.66
CA GLY A 70 -21.42 24.82 -0.69
C GLY A 70 -20.26 23.86 -0.88
N SER A 71 -19.80 23.19 0.18
CA SER A 71 -18.79 22.12 0.07
C SER A 71 -19.25 21.00 -0.84
N ARG A 72 -18.30 20.37 -1.53
CA ARG A 72 -18.58 19.29 -2.50
C ARG A 72 -17.59 18.17 -2.36
N ARG A 73 -18.06 16.94 -2.41
CA ARG A 73 -17.21 15.76 -2.53
C ARG A 73 -16.59 15.72 -3.93
N THR A 74 -15.28 15.49 -4.03
CA THR A 74 -14.54 15.31 -5.28
C THR A 74 -14.17 13.87 -5.54
N SER A 75 -13.81 13.13 -4.50
CA SER A 75 -13.42 11.71 -4.60
C SER A 75 -13.77 10.95 -3.31
N GLY A 76 -13.58 9.63 -3.30
CA GLY A 76 -13.75 8.80 -2.10
C GLY A 76 -13.36 7.36 -2.37
N TRP A 77 -13.16 6.60 -1.29
CA TRP A 77 -12.71 5.22 -1.31
C TRP A 77 -13.42 4.39 -0.24
N ASN A 78 -13.39 3.08 -0.38
CA ASN A 78 -14.02 2.09 0.51
C ASN A 78 -15.55 2.12 0.57
N ALA A 79 -16.22 2.82 -0.35
CA ALA A 79 -17.68 2.79 -0.52
C ALA A 79 -18.06 3.16 -1.95
N THR A 80 -19.20 2.67 -2.41
CA THR A 80 -19.83 3.20 -3.61
C THR A 80 -20.64 4.44 -3.20
N VAL A 81 -20.26 5.59 -3.72
CA VAL A 81 -20.92 6.87 -3.40
C VAL A 81 -21.68 7.37 -4.61
N SER A 82 -22.96 7.67 -4.43
CA SER A 82 -23.87 8.23 -5.43
C SER A 82 -24.46 9.58 -4.98
N GLY A 83 -25.11 10.27 -5.88
CA GLY A 83 -25.70 11.59 -5.63
C GLY A 83 -24.68 12.73 -5.77
N SER A 84 -25.18 13.95 -5.74
CA SER A 84 -24.40 15.20 -5.90
C SER A 84 -24.61 16.19 -4.75
N ASN A 85 -25.26 15.85 -3.68
CA ASN A 85 -25.64 16.57 -2.48
C ASN A 85 -27.18 16.64 -2.35
N PRO A 86 -27.75 15.71 -1.58
CA PRO A 86 -27.10 14.78 -0.66
C PRO A 86 -26.35 13.65 -1.35
N TYR A 87 -25.29 13.19 -0.71
CA TYR A 87 -24.53 12.00 -1.07
C TYR A 87 -25.07 10.78 -0.35
N THR A 88 -25.01 9.61 -0.99
CA THR A 88 -25.37 8.33 -0.38
C THR A 88 -24.24 7.34 -0.62
N ALA A 89 -23.73 6.72 0.46
CA ALA A 89 -22.71 5.69 0.41
C ALA A 89 -23.31 4.32 0.75
N THR A 90 -22.88 3.32 -0.01
CA THR A 90 -23.21 1.90 0.21
C THR A 90 -21.91 1.08 0.25
N PRO A 91 -21.90 -0.10 0.90
CA PRO A 91 -20.69 -0.89 1.05
C PRO A 91 -20.17 -1.42 -0.29
N LEU A 92 -18.90 -1.75 -0.30
CA LEU A 92 -18.30 -2.69 -1.22
C LEU A 92 -18.51 -4.12 -0.70
N GLY A 93 -18.31 -5.14 -1.57
CA GLY A 93 -18.57 -6.54 -1.17
C GLY A 93 -17.81 -6.99 0.07
N TRP A 94 -16.61 -6.48 0.29
CA TRP A 94 -15.73 -6.88 1.40
C TRP A 94 -16.05 -6.21 2.75
N ASN A 95 -16.69 -5.04 2.77
CA ASN A 95 -17.02 -4.29 3.99
C ASN A 95 -18.52 -4.17 4.25
N ALA A 96 -19.30 -5.06 3.62
CA ALA A 96 -20.76 -5.05 3.74
C ALA A 96 -21.24 -5.55 5.11
N THR A 97 -20.44 -6.35 5.82
CA THR A 97 -20.79 -6.89 7.13
C THR A 97 -19.95 -6.20 8.22
N ILE A 98 -20.63 -5.68 9.25
CA ILE A 98 -19.98 -5.08 10.42
C ILE A 98 -20.24 -5.99 11.61
N ALA A 99 -19.21 -6.70 12.09
CA ALA A 99 -19.33 -7.57 13.25
C ALA A 99 -19.68 -6.76 14.54
N PRO A 100 -20.25 -7.40 15.57
CA PRO A 100 -20.48 -6.76 16.85
C PRO A 100 -19.19 -6.10 17.39
N ASN A 101 -19.31 -4.90 17.94
CA ASN A 101 -18.22 -4.09 18.48
C ASN A 101 -17.11 -3.76 17.48
N SER A 102 -17.41 -3.84 16.18
CA SER A 102 -16.48 -3.50 15.11
C SER A 102 -16.96 -2.28 14.32
N SER A 103 -16.06 -1.67 13.56
CA SER A 103 -16.36 -0.53 12.70
C SER A 103 -15.96 -0.81 11.26
N VAL A 104 -16.66 -0.15 10.34
CA VAL A 104 -16.19 0.06 8.97
C VAL A 104 -15.99 1.55 8.74
N GLU A 105 -15.04 1.87 7.88
CA GLU A 105 -14.72 3.23 7.51
C GLU A 105 -14.64 3.37 6.01
N PHE A 106 -15.07 4.50 5.51
CA PHE A 106 -14.81 4.93 4.14
C PHE A 106 -14.40 6.40 4.13
N GLY A 107 -13.50 6.72 3.22
CA GLY A 107 -12.94 8.06 3.14
C GLY A 107 -13.49 8.84 1.95
N LEU A 108 -13.35 10.14 2.02
CA LEU A 108 -13.67 11.05 0.94
C LEU A 108 -12.79 12.30 0.97
N GLN A 109 -12.66 12.92 -0.18
CA GLN A 109 -12.11 14.26 -0.32
C GLN A 109 -13.16 15.19 -0.89
N GLY A 110 -12.99 16.46 -0.60
CA GLY A 110 -13.90 17.50 -1.07
C GLY A 110 -13.25 18.86 -1.19
N THR A 111 -13.99 19.80 -1.81
CA THR A 111 -13.68 21.23 -1.80
C THR A 111 -14.50 21.91 -0.73
N ASN A 112 -13.90 22.84 0.00
CA ASN A 112 -14.60 23.69 0.96
C ASN A 112 -15.53 24.68 0.24
N GLY A 113 -16.75 24.82 0.74
CA GLY A 113 -17.66 25.89 0.35
C GLY A 113 -17.49 27.14 1.23
N GLY A 114 -16.89 26.97 2.41
CA GLY A 114 -16.55 28.00 3.38
C GLY A 114 -15.05 28.07 3.66
N SER A 115 -14.68 28.72 4.76
CA SER A 115 -13.28 28.85 5.20
C SER A 115 -12.72 27.58 5.85
N LYS A 116 -13.59 26.64 6.22
CA LYS A 116 -13.24 25.34 6.83
C LYS A 116 -14.18 24.25 6.35
N ALA A 117 -13.69 23.00 6.46
CA ALA A 117 -14.49 21.82 6.16
C ALA A 117 -15.73 21.73 7.05
N GLN A 118 -16.89 21.57 6.45
CA GLN A 118 -18.13 21.31 7.16
C GLN A 118 -18.15 19.87 7.69
N ILE A 119 -18.66 19.70 8.89
CA ILE A 119 -18.95 18.37 9.47
C ILE A 119 -20.47 18.13 9.36
N PRO A 120 -20.95 17.45 8.31
CA PRO A 120 -22.36 17.16 8.14
C PRO A 120 -22.82 16.05 9.09
N ILE A 121 -24.13 16.01 9.36
CA ILE A 121 -24.75 14.87 10.06
C ILE A 121 -24.82 13.70 9.08
N VAL A 122 -24.33 12.55 9.52
CA VAL A 122 -24.49 11.28 8.81
C VAL A 122 -25.76 10.60 9.28
N SER A 123 -26.63 10.26 8.34
CA SER A 123 -27.92 9.60 8.55
C SER A 123 -27.99 8.30 7.77
N GLY A 124 -28.93 7.43 8.10
CA GLY A 124 -29.16 6.15 7.41
C GLY A 124 -29.88 5.16 8.31
N ALA A 125 -30.45 4.10 7.74
CA ALA A 125 -31.20 3.10 8.48
C ALA A 125 -30.38 2.39 9.57
N VAL A 126 -29.04 2.37 9.40
CA VAL A 126 -28.11 1.74 10.34
C VAL A 126 -27.62 2.71 11.43
N CYS A 127 -27.78 4.03 11.25
CA CYS A 127 -27.27 5.04 12.17
C CYS A 127 -28.29 5.31 13.30
N SER A 128 -27.82 5.28 14.56
CA SER A 128 -28.61 5.79 15.67
C SER A 128 -28.87 7.29 15.49
N PRO A 129 -30.07 7.79 15.75
CA PRO A 129 -30.26 9.23 15.81
C PRO A 129 -29.33 9.82 16.87
N VAL A 130 -28.50 10.78 16.46
CA VAL A 130 -27.66 11.54 17.39
C VAL A 130 -28.61 12.31 18.33
N VAL A 131 -28.74 11.88 19.57
CA VAL A 131 -29.46 12.66 20.59
C VAL A 131 -28.56 13.82 20.96
N ALA A 132 -28.68 14.93 20.23
CA ALA A 132 -28.17 16.21 20.70
C ALA A 132 -28.89 16.55 22.01
N GLY A 133 -28.11 16.76 23.07
CA GLY A 133 -28.62 17.01 24.42
C GLY A 133 -29.69 18.09 24.44
N SER A 134 -30.81 17.71 25.00
CA SER A 134 -31.88 18.42 25.68
C SER A 134 -32.01 19.94 25.47
N SER A 135 -33.04 20.34 24.74
CA SER A 135 -34.07 21.24 25.30
C SER A 135 -35.39 21.10 24.52
N ARG A 136 -36.45 20.97 25.29
CA ARG A 136 -37.85 20.73 24.93
C ARG A 136 -38.39 21.69 23.88
N ALA A 137 -39.16 21.20 22.91
CA ALA A 137 -40.56 21.57 22.75
C ALA A 137 -41.20 20.71 21.65
N ALA A 138 -42.34 20.15 21.98
CA ALA A 138 -43.21 19.39 21.09
C ALA A 138 -43.94 20.33 20.11
N SER A 139 -44.14 19.94 18.87
CA SER A 139 -45.39 20.15 18.17
C SER A 139 -45.50 19.26 16.94
N SER A 140 -46.59 18.56 16.90
CA SER A 140 -47.11 17.70 15.87
C SER A 140 -47.55 18.50 14.64
N ALA A 141 -47.30 17.96 13.44
CA ALA A 141 -48.31 18.00 12.35
C ALA A 141 -47.88 17.05 11.24
N ALA A 142 -48.71 16.12 10.96
CA ALA A 142 -48.75 15.32 9.75
C ALA A 142 -49.31 16.16 8.61
N VAL A 143 -48.92 15.87 7.35
CA VAL A 143 -49.84 15.86 6.21
C VAL A 143 -49.13 15.30 4.94
N ASN A 144 -49.63 14.17 4.46
CA ASN A 144 -50.11 13.71 3.16
C ASN A 144 -49.24 13.84 1.86
N PHE A 145 -49.11 12.66 1.33
CA PHE A 145 -49.21 12.18 -0.09
C PHE A 145 -49.58 13.19 -1.18
N SER A 146 -48.85 13.14 -2.27
CA SER A 146 -49.48 12.87 -3.58
C SER A 146 -48.46 12.46 -4.65
N SER A 147 -48.78 11.36 -5.28
CA SER A 147 -48.18 10.78 -6.47
C SER A 147 -48.43 11.65 -7.71
N ARG A 148 -47.44 11.74 -8.63
CA ARG A 148 -47.77 11.68 -10.06
C ARG A 148 -46.56 11.24 -10.88
N VAL A 149 -46.79 10.18 -11.59
CA VAL A 149 -46.01 9.60 -12.71
C VAL A 149 -46.25 10.44 -13.93
N THR A 150 -45.21 10.75 -14.69
CA THR A 150 -45.31 10.89 -16.16
C THR A 150 -44.01 10.46 -16.80
N ALA A 151 -44.11 9.46 -17.65
CA ALA A 151 -43.09 9.01 -18.57
C ALA A 151 -43.10 9.90 -19.83
N SER A 152 -41.96 10.11 -20.42
CA SER A 152 -41.85 10.37 -21.85
C SER A 152 -40.47 9.91 -22.36
N SER A 153 -40.57 9.08 -23.33
CA SER A 153 -39.56 8.51 -24.21
C SER A 153 -39.11 9.53 -25.28
N PHE A 154 -37.95 9.31 -25.86
CA PHE A 154 -37.44 9.53 -27.23
C PHE A 154 -35.92 9.73 -27.17
N ALA A 155 -35.09 9.28 -28.02
CA ALA A 155 -35.02 8.42 -29.17
C ALA A 155 -33.53 8.33 -29.54
N ALA A 156 -33.16 7.26 -30.21
CA ALA A 156 -31.81 6.91 -30.65
C ALA A 156 -31.29 7.85 -31.75
N GLY A 157 -29.99 8.12 -31.77
CA GLY A 157 -29.27 8.71 -32.88
C GLY A 157 -27.93 7.96 -33.10
N ARG A 158 -27.89 7.17 -34.19
CA ARG A 158 -26.69 6.58 -34.78
C ARG A 158 -25.96 7.59 -35.68
N ALA A 159 -24.64 7.55 -35.67
CA ALA A 159 -23.76 7.82 -36.80
C ALA A 159 -22.35 7.32 -36.47
N SER A 160 -21.90 6.29 -37.07
CA SER A 160 -21.15 6.01 -38.30
C SER A 160 -19.74 6.61 -38.37
N SER A 161 -18.80 5.69 -38.23
CA SER A 161 -17.50 5.42 -38.83
C SER A 161 -16.83 6.51 -39.72
N SER A 162 -15.52 6.69 -39.51
CA SER A 162 -14.57 6.81 -40.61
C SER A 162 -13.18 6.32 -40.16
N LEU A 163 -12.73 5.26 -40.79
CA LEU A 163 -11.35 4.75 -40.81
C LEU A 163 -10.52 5.66 -41.70
N VAL A 164 -9.35 6.10 -41.22
CA VAL A 164 -8.27 6.56 -42.09
C VAL A 164 -7.03 5.78 -41.69
N ALA A 165 -6.62 4.91 -42.60
CA ALA A 165 -5.32 4.28 -42.62
C ALA A 165 -4.28 5.24 -43.21
N VAL A 166 -3.16 5.41 -42.55
CA VAL A 166 -1.95 6.00 -43.17
C VAL A 166 -0.76 5.09 -42.97
N ALA A 167 -0.08 4.93 -44.09
CA ALA A 167 0.92 3.97 -44.44
C ALA A 167 2.24 4.09 -43.66
N ARG A 168 2.91 2.93 -43.63
CA ARG A 168 4.31 2.72 -43.26
C ARG A 168 5.26 3.53 -44.17
N SER A 169 6.29 4.10 -43.57
CA SER A 169 7.54 4.39 -44.26
C SER A 169 8.71 3.80 -43.45
N SER A 170 9.36 2.84 -44.04
CA SER A 170 10.60 2.23 -43.60
C SER A 170 11.77 2.96 -44.28
N SER A 171 12.80 3.29 -43.53
CA SER A 171 14.15 3.38 -44.09
C SER A 171 15.22 3.19 -43.02
N PRO A 172 16.33 2.51 -43.35
CA PRO A 172 17.32 2.03 -42.40
C PRO A 172 18.49 2.99 -42.25
N LEU A 173 19.05 3.07 -41.05
CA LEU A 173 20.36 3.72 -40.86
C LEU A 173 21.34 2.79 -40.15
N SER A 174 22.24 2.36 -40.93
CA SER A 174 23.70 2.14 -40.83
C SER A 174 24.26 1.73 -39.46
N ASN A 175 24.75 0.53 -39.46
CA ASN A 175 25.83 0.00 -38.64
C ASN A 175 27.05 0.93 -38.63
N SER A 176 27.53 1.32 -37.47
CA SER A 176 28.96 1.57 -37.26
C SER A 176 29.42 0.70 -36.11
N SER A 177 30.24 -0.25 -36.47
CA SER A 177 30.96 -1.19 -35.63
C SER A 177 31.93 -0.44 -34.73
N ILE A 178 31.80 -0.59 -33.41
CA ILE A 178 32.89 -0.35 -32.48
C ILE A 178 33.30 -1.74 -31.96
N SER A 179 34.39 -2.26 -32.50
CA SER A 179 35.07 -3.45 -32.02
C SER A 179 35.80 -3.14 -30.72
N GLY A 180 35.59 -3.95 -29.70
CA GLY A 180 36.32 -3.90 -28.43
C GLY A 180 35.46 -4.32 -27.24
N VAL A 181 34.76 -5.47 -27.36
CA VAL A 181 33.99 -5.99 -26.22
C VAL A 181 34.91 -6.86 -25.37
N ASN A 182 35.28 -6.37 -24.18
CA ASN A 182 35.71 -7.24 -23.10
C ASN A 182 34.60 -8.27 -22.88
N SER A 183 34.87 -9.54 -23.16
CA SER A 183 33.89 -10.64 -23.01
C SER A 183 33.66 -11.05 -21.57
N GLN A 184 34.07 -10.24 -20.61
CA GLN A 184 33.81 -10.46 -19.18
C GLN A 184 32.41 -10.05 -18.80
N GLN A 185 31.75 -10.93 -18.05
CA GLN A 185 30.43 -10.69 -17.46
C GLN A 185 30.50 -10.97 -15.95
N CYS A 186 29.53 -10.47 -15.22
CA CYS A 186 29.37 -10.76 -13.81
C CYS A 186 28.27 -11.80 -13.62
N ASN A 187 28.61 -12.92 -12.99
CA ASN A 187 27.60 -13.79 -12.42
C ASN A 187 27.12 -13.16 -11.11
N TRP A 188 26.09 -12.33 -11.22
CA TRP A 188 25.47 -11.67 -10.05
C TRP A 188 24.39 -12.58 -9.48
N TYR A 189 24.77 -13.39 -8.49
CA TYR A 189 23.87 -14.34 -7.80
C TYR A 189 23.04 -15.21 -8.78
N GLY A 190 23.68 -15.76 -9.83
CA GLY A 190 23.05 -16.61 -10.81
C GLY A 190 22.54 -15.87 -12.06
N THR A 191 22.53 -14.55 -12.08
CA THR A 191 22.17 -13.74 -13.24
C THR A 191 23.41 -13.17 -13.90
N THR A 192 23.58 -13.44 -15.21
CA THR A 192 24.71 -12.89 -15.97
C THR A 192 24.45 -11.42 -16.32
N THR A 193 25.27 -10.53 -15.81
CA THR A 193 25.16 -9.07 -15.97
C THR A 193 26.40 -8.51 -16.65
N PRO A 194 26.28 -7.56 -17.61
CA PRO A 194 27.43 -6.91 -18.21
C PRO A 194 28.33 -6.23 -17.19
N ILE A 195 29.65 -6.25 -17.41
CA ILE A 195 30.57 -5.40 -16.63
C ILE A 195 30.58 -4.00 -17.23
N CYS A 196 30.49 -2.99 -16.35
CA CYS A 196 30.59 -1.59 -16.76
C CYS A 196 31.98 -1.23 -17.26
N VAL A 197 32.06 -0.35 -18.22
CA VAL A 197 33.35 0.15 -18.79
C VAL A 197 33.78 1.41 -18.05
N ASN A 198 32.84 2.31 -17.73
CA ASN A 198 33.15 3.63 -17.15
C ASN A 198 32.77 3.73 -15.66
N THR A 199 31.87 2.88 -15.19
CA THR A 199 31.46 2.86 -13.78
C THR A 199 32.49 2.09 -12.96
N THR A 200 33.11 2.76 -11.98
CA THR A 200 34.23 2.21 -11.20
C THR A 200 33.80 1.48 -9.93
N SER A 201 32.58 1.72 -9.45
CA SER A 201 32.00 1.06 -8.27
C SER A 201 30.47 1.00 -8.36
N GLY A 202 29.84 -0.01 -7.76
CA GLY A 202 28.39 -0.19 -7.75
C GLY A 202 27.84 -0.62 -9.12
N TRP A 203 26.59 -0.23 -9.37
CA TRP A 203 25.89 -0.49 -10.63
C TRP A 203 25.89 0.75 -11.52
N GLY A 204 26.00 0.56 -12.83
CA GLY A 204 25.93 1.58 -13.85
C GLY A 204 24.89 1.26 -14.93
N TYR A 205 24.70 2.22 -15.81
CA TYR A 205 23.86 2.05 -17.01
C TYR A 205 24.63 2.56 -18.22
N GLU A 206 25.13 1.64 -19.05
CA GLU A 206 26.00 1.94 -20.17
C GLU A 206 25.51 1.21 -21.43
N GLY A 207 25.57 1.86 -22.59
CA GLY A 207 25.13 1.28 -23.85
C GLY A 207 23.65 0.82 -23.85
N GLY A 208 22.78 1.47 -23.08
CA GLY A 208 21.35 1.13 -23.00
C GLY A 208 21.04 -0.09 -22.11
N LYS A 209 22.01 -0.55 -21.29
CA LYS A 209 21.86 -1.72 -20.40
C LYS A 209 22.43 -1.46 -19.03
N SER A 210 21.82 -2.08 -18.00
CA SER A 210 22.40 -2.13 -16.67
C SER A 210 23.68 -2.95 -16.66
N CYS A 211 24.70 -2.46 -15.99
CA CYS A 211 25.98 -3.13 -15.82
C CYS A 211 26.47 -2.99 -14.38
N VAL A 212 27.44 -3.79 -13.98
CA VAL A 212 28.05 -3.76 -12.66
C VAL A 212 29.54 -3.47 -12.76
N ALA A 213 30.08 -2.63 -11.89
CA ALA A 213 31.48 -2.33 -11.86
C ALA A 213 32.34 -3.57 -11.55
N VAL A 214 33.53 -3.66 -12.13
CA VAL A 214 34.46 -4.77 -11.90
C VAL A 214 34.73 -4.98 -10.41
N SER A 215 35.01 -3.91 -9.66
CA SER A 215 35.27 -3.96 -8.23
C SER A 215 34.10 -4.56 -7.42
N THR A 216 32.88 -4.18 -7.79
CA THR A 216 31.66 -4.65 -7.14
C THR A 216 31.37 -6.11 -7.46
N CYS A 217 31.60 -6.55 -8.71
CA CYS A 217 31.46 -7.94 -9.09
C CYS A 217 32.52 -8.86 -8.45
N THR A 218 33.76 -8.38 -8.36
CA THR A 218 34.87 -9.15 -7.76
C THR A 218 34.69 -9.35 -6.25
N ALA A 219 33.96 -8.48 -5.58
CA ALA A 219 33.67 -8.58 -4.16
C ALA A 219 32.60 -9.62 -3.81
N LEU A 220 31.97 -10.26 -4.80
CA LEU A 220 30.95 -11.30 -4.57
C LEU A 220 31.57 -12.58 -4.00
N PRO A 221 30.87 -13.29 -3.09
CA PRO A 221 31.31 -14.58 -2.58
C PRO A 221 31.20 -15.66 -3.68
N ALA A 222 32.12 -16.65 -3.65
CA ALA A 222 32.00 -17.81 -4.54
C ALA A 222 30.66 -18.54 -4.32
N PRO A 223 29.99 -19.08 -5.37
CA PRO A 223 30.46 -19.24 -6.77
C PRO A 223 30.15 -18.03 -7.71
N TYR A 224 29.83 -16.90 -7.15
CA TYR A 224 29.49 -15.69 -7.91
C TYR A 224 30.72 -14.84 -8.23
N GLY A 225 30.58 -13.84 -9.09
CA GLY A 225 31.67 -12.97 -9.50
C GLY A 225 31.91 -12.96 -11.00
N ILE A 226 33.12 -12.54 -11.42
CA ILE A 226 33.45 -12.38 -12.84
C ILE A 226 33.49 -13.73 -13.55
N VAL A 227 32.76 -13.85 -14.66
CA VAL A 227 32.71 -15.00 -15.56
C VAL A 227 32.99 -14.56 -16.98
N GLY A 228 33.67 -15.42 -17.75
CA GLY A 228 34.06 -15.12 -19.15
C GLY A 228 35.29 -14.22 -19.21
N GLY A 229 36.27 -14.64 -19.97
CA GLY A 229 37.57 -14.01 -20.16
C GLY A 229 38.69 -15.04 -20.10
N THR A 230 39.56 -15.07 -21.10
CA THR A 230 40.68 -16.00 -21.17
C THR A 230 41.66 -15.75 -20.03
N ASN A 231 41.80 -16.75 -19.13
CA ASN A 231 42.79 -16.77 -18.06
C ASN A 231 44.22 -16.78 -18.59
N THR A 232 44.95 -15.76 -18.30
CA THR A 232 46.42 -15.87 -18.20
C THR A 232 46.77 -15.95 -16.71
N SER A 233 46.95 -17.19 -16.27
CA SER A 233 47.44 -17.51 -14.92
C SER A 233 48.86 -16.98 -14.75
N LYS A 234 49.10 -16.05 -13.85
CA LYS A 234 50.40 -15.90 -13.19
C LYS A 234 50.31 -16.51 -11.79
N SER A 235 50.92 -17.66 -11.68
CA SER A 235 51.22 -18.32 -10.41
C SER A 235 52.14 -17.43 -9.57
N VAL A 236 51.75 -17.11 -8.36
CA VAL A 236 52.65 -16.61 -7.33
C VAL A 236 52.71 -17.66 -6.21
N SER A 237 53.94 -18.10 -6.03
CA SER A 237 54.46 -19.15 -5.18
C SER A 237 54.02 -19.04 -3.71
N SER A 238 53.73 -20.20 -3.14
CA SER A 238 53.50 -20.47 -1.72
C SER A 238 54.73 -20.15 -0.89
N ALA A 239 54.58 -19.28 0.12
CA ALA A 239 55.47 -19.24 1.26
C ALA A 239 54.73 -19.80 2.48
N ARG A 240 55.18 -20.97 2.93
CA ARG A 240 54.82 -21.56 4.22
C ARG A 240 55.32 -20.67 5.34
N VAL A 241 54.41 -20.29 6.24
CA VAL A 241 54.83 -19.81 7.56
C VAL A 241 54.14 -20.68 8.62
N SER A 242 54.99 -21.12 9.52
CA SER A 242 54.73 -22.04 10.61
C SER A 242 53.69 -21.57 11.61
N SER A 243 52.96 -22.54 12.13
CA SER A 243 52.04 -22.45 13.26
C SER A 243 52.74 -22.04 14.55
N SER A 244 52.28 -21.00 15.22
CA SER A 244 52.37 -20.88 16.66
C SER A 244 50.94 -20.76 17.24
N ARG A 245 50.59 -21.78 18.05
CA ARG A 245 49.36 -21.82 18.80
C ARG A 245 49.42 -20.73 19.89
N ILE A 246 48.54 -19.75 19.80
CA ILE A 246 48.18 -18.91 20.92
C ILE A 246 46.74 -19.28 21.30
N ALA A 247 46.59 -19.80 22.52
CA ALA A 247 45.30 -20.01 23.11
C ALA A 247 44.66 -18.63 23.37
N VAL A 248 43.60 -18.34 22.67
CA VAL A 248 42.76 -17.18 22.94
C VAL A 248 41.56 -17.63 23.72
N SER A 249 41.51 -17.23 24.97
CA SER A 249 40.34 -17.33 25.83
C SER A 249 39.14 -16.68 25.16
N SER A 250 38.03 -17.41 25.07
CA SER A 250 36.73 -16.93 24.58
C SER A 250 36.21 -15.85 25.52
N ALA A 251 36.57 -14.63 25.24
CA ALA A 251 35.82 -13.48 25.73
C ALA A 251 34.56 -13.33 24.86
N LYS A 252 33.43 -13.63 25.49
CA LYS A 252 32.09 -13.40 24.93
C LYS A 252 31.92 -11.89 24.73
N SER A 253 32.22 -11.42 23.52
CA SER A 253 32.01 -10.04 23.12
C SER A 253 30.50 -9.85 22.96
N SER A 254 29.85 -9.36 24.00
CA SER A 254 28.56 -8.74 23.89
C SER A 254 28.72 -7.42 23.13
N SER A 255 28.58 -7.45 21.81
CA SER A 255 28.39 -6.22 21.04
C SER A 255 27.04 -5.64 21.45
N SER A 256 27.08 -4.68 22.37
CA SER A 256 25.95 -3.79 22.58
C SER A 256 25.64 -3.12 21.24
N ALA A 257 24.53 -3.49 20.59
CA ALA A 257 23.99 -2.77 19.46
C ALA A 257 23.84 -1.31 19.90
N ALA A 258 24.52 -0.39 19.21
CA ALA A 258 24.39 1.02 19.46
C ALA A 258 22.90 1.37 19.34
N THR A 259 22.28 1.74 20.46
CA THR A 259 20.88 2.12 20.50
C THR A 259 20.77 3.40 19.68
N ILE A 260 20.09 3.34 18.51
CA ILE A 260 19.79 4.56 17.77
C ILE A 260 18.80 5.37 18.61
N SER A 261 19.18 6.59 18.96
CA SER A 261 18.26 7.60 19.47
C SER A 261 17.39 8.05 18.28
N GLY A 262 16.11 7.74 18.31
CA GLY A 262 15.16 8.09 17.27
C GLY A 262 13.73 7.89 17.77
N CYS A 263 12.79 8.31 16.94
CA CYS A 263 11.38 8.18 17.22
C CYS A 263 10.92 6.73 17.05
N ASP A 264 9.93 6.32 17.83
CA ASP A 264 9.27 5.03 17.65
C ASP A 264 8.39 5.06 16.40
N GLY A 265 8.42 3.97 15.64
CA GLY A 265 7.63 3.81 14.44
C GLY A 265 7.49 2.34 14.03
N TYR A 266 6.87 2.13 12.90
CA TYR A 266 6.73 0.81 12.29
C TYR A 266 6.66 0.94 10.77
N ALA A 267 6.94 -0.16 10.07
CA ALA A 267 6.79 -0.22 8.63
C ALA A 267 5.58 -1.07 8.24
N THR A 268 4.87 -0.63 7.23
CA THR A 268 3.90 -1.39 6.44
C THR A 268 4.42 -1.52 5.01
N ARG A 269 3.64 -2.02 4.09
CA ARG A 269 4.04 -2.26 2.70
C ARG A 269 2.87 -2.16 1.74
N TYR A 270 3.11 -1.57 0.58
CA TYR A 270 2.09 -1.46 -0.47
C TYR A 270 2.71 -1.33 -1.87
N TRP A 271 1.89 -1.52 -2.87
CA TRP A 271 2.15 -1.13 -4.26
C TRP A 271 0.82 -1.15 -5.01
N ASP A 272 0.26 0.02 -5.25
CA ASP A 272 -1.06 0.23 -5.87
C ASP A 272 -1.00 0.57 -7.36
N CYS A 273 0.20 0.80 -7.90
CA CYS A 273 0.47 1.25 -9.26
C CYS A 273 -0.06 2.65 -9.59
N CYS A 274 -0.59 3.39 -8.63
CA CYS A 274 -1.04 4.76 -8.82
C CYS A 274 0.16 5.70 -8.98
N LYS A 275 -0.04 6.86 -9.57
CA LYS A 275 0.95 7.93 -9.53
C LYS A 275 1.11 8.42 -8.09
N PRO A 276 2.33 8.43 -7.51
CA PRO A 276 2.56 8.88 -6.16
C PRO A 276 2.31 10.39 -5.98
N HIS A 277 1.98 10.82 -4.77
CA HIS A 277 1.71 12.21 -4.41
C HIS A 277 2.83 13.17 -4.83
N CYS A 278 4.09 12.79 -4.64
CA CYS A 278 5.25 13.60 -4.99
C CYS A 278 5.54 13.65 -6.50
N GLY A 279 4.74 13.00 -7.32
CA GLY A 279 4.76 13.12 -8.78
C GLY A 279 4.05 14.38 -9.30
N TRP A 280 3.39 15.16 -8.44
CA TRP A 280 2.71 16.39 -8.82
C TRP A 280 3.56 17.59 -8.42
N SER A 281 3.88 18.48 -9.38
CA SER A 281 4.76 19.62 -9.14
C SER A 281 4.25 20.56 -8.04
N ALA A 282 2.94 20.66 -7.86
CA ALA A 282 2.32 21.50 -6.83
C ALA A 282 2.53 20.97 -5.39
N ASN A 283 2.94 19.71 -5.23
CA ASN A 283 3.13 19.09 -3.92
C ASN A 283 4.57 19.14 -3.42
N LEU A 284 5.44 19.89 -4.11
CA LEU A 284 6.86 19.93 -3.83
C LEU A 284 7.31 21.31 -3.35
N PRO A 285 8.26 21.36 -2.44
CA PRO A 285 8.90 22.63 -2.11
C PRO A 285 9.70 23.18 -3.29
N THR A 286 9.83 24.50 -3.34
CA THR A 286 10.60 25.17 -4.38
C THR A 286 12.02 24.62 -4.46
N GLY A 287 12.49 24.30 -5.66
CA GLY A 287 13.84 23.78 -5.91
C GLY A 287 13.96 22.25 -5.86
N VAL A 288 12.88 21.52 -5.56
CA VAL A 288 12.84 20.06 -5.63
C VAL A 288 12.10 19.62 -6.90
N ALA A 289 12.72 18.77 -7.71
CA ALA A 289 12.09 18.20 -8.89
C ALA A 289 11.01 17.17 -8.50
N ALA A 290 9.92 17.13 -9.27
CA ALA A 290 8.87 16.14 -9.03
C ALA A 290 9.33 14.73 -9.41
N LEU A 291 8.80 13.73 -8.68
CA LEU A 291 8.98 12.33 -9.00
C LEU A 291 8.43 12.02 -10.40
N PRO A 292 9.21 11.43 -11.31
CA PRO A 292 8.70 11.04 -12.62
C PRO A 292 7.52 10.06 -12.51
N SER A 293 6.56 10.22 -13.40
CA SER A 293 5.48 9.23 -13.61
C SER A 293 5.78 8.41 -14.86
N CYS A 294 5.33 7.17 -14.87
CA CYS A 294 5.49 6.26 -15.99
C CYS A 294 4.14 5.87 -16.60
N SER A 295 4.15 5.48 -17.88
CA SER A 295 3.01 4.85 -18.53
C SER A 295 2.82 3.40 -18.03
N ALA A 296 1.76 2.73 -18.46
CA ALA A 296 1.49 1.35 -18.08
C ALA A 296 2.63 0.36 -18.40
N ASN A 297 3.42 0.63 -19.44
CA ASN A 297 4.60 -0.17 -19.83
C ASN A 297 5.92 0.39 -19.28
N ASN A 298 5.87 1.16 -18.18
CA ASN A 298 7.02 1.72 -17.48
C ASN A 298 7.89 2.70 -18.30
N THR A 299 7.33 3.33 -19.32
CA THR A 299 8.00 4.43 -20.02
C THR A 299 7.73 5.73 -19.32
N GLN A 300 8.77 6.48 -18.96
CA GLN A 300 8.61 7.77 -18.31
C GLN A 300 7.77 8.74 -19.18
N LEU A 301 6.81 9.40 -18.54
CA LEU A 301 5.97 10.40 -19.20
C LEU A 301 6.69 11.76 -19.26
N GLY A 302 6.50 12.47 -20.37
CA GLY A 302 7.02 13.83 -20.51
C GLY A 302 6.20 14.86 -19.72
N ASP A 303 4.90 14.61 -19.52
CA ASP A 303 4.03 15.46 -18.70
C ASP A 303 4.14 15.07 -17.23
N ILE A 304 4.82 15.90 -16.46
CA ILE A 304 5.01 15.70 -15.01
C ILE A 304 3.69 15.77 -14.23
N ASN A 305 2.66 16.44 -14.76
CA ASN A 305 1.35 16.57 -14.12
C ASN A 305 0.29 15.64 -14.75
N ALA A 306 0.69 14.67 -15.56
CA ALA A 306 -0.22 13.64 -16.09
C ALA A 306 -1.10 13.06 -14.98
N GLY A 307 -2.38 12.85 -15.25
CA GLY A 307 -3.34 12.30 -14.28
C GLY A 307 -2.97 10.90 -13.81
N SER A 308 -3.25 10.57 -12.53
CA SER A 308 -3.02 9.24 -11.97
C SER A 308 -3.88 8.18 -12.64
N SER A 309 -3.31 6.99 -12.90
CA SER A 309 -4.04 5.82 -13.38
C SER A 309 -5.21 5.42 -12.47
N CYS A 310 -5.10 5.68 -11.18
CA CYS A 310 -6.17 5.43 -10.22
C CYS A 310 -7.33 6.44 -10.30
N GLY A 311 -7.11 7.57 -10.97
CA GLY A 311 -8.13 8.58 -11.30
C GLY A 311 -8.54 8.59 -12.78
N GLY A 312 -8.22 7.54 -13.54
CA GLY A 312 -8.52 7.43 -14.97
C GLY A 312 -7.50 8.09 -15.88
N GLY A 313 -6.37 8.61 -15.36
CA GLY A 313 -5.24 9.11 -16.13
C GLY A 313 -4.30 8.01 -16.60
N ASN A 314 -3.15 8.40 -17.14
CA ASN A 314 -2.13 7.48 -17.66
C ASN A 314 -0.83 7.46 -16.86
N GLY A 315 -0.77 8.20 -15.73
CA GLY A 315 0.38 8.23 -14.85
C GLY A 315 0.37 7.08 -13.84
N HIS A 316 1.39 6.25 -13.88
CA HIS A 316 1.64 5.14 -12.96
C HIS A 316 2.91 5.39 -12.15
N MET A 317 3.05 4.66 -11.07
CA MET A 317 4.30 4.51 -10.34
C MET A 317 5.34 3.85 -11.24
N CYS A 318 6.54 4.42 -11.31
CA CYS A 318 7.64 3.83 -12.09
C CYS A 318 8.24 2.62 -11.35
N TRP A 319 8.60 1.57 -12.08
CA TRP A 319 9.12 0.33 -11.48
C TRP A 319 10.51 0.51 -10.83
N GLY A 320 11.26 1.54 -11.23
CA GLY A 320 12.55 1.89 -10.59
C GLY A 320 12.45 2.29 -9.11
N LEU A 321 11.23 2.46 -8.56
CA LEU A 321 10.99 2.72 -7.13
C LEU A 321 10.97 1.45 -6.28
N THR A 322 11.32 0.28 -6.84
CA THR A 322 11.46 -0.96 -6.07
C THR A 322 12.57 -0.86 -5.03
N PRO A 323 12.41 -1.48 -3.85
CA PRO A 323 13.45 -1.51 -2.83
C PRO A 323 14.62 -2.39 -3.24
N PHE A 324 15.81 -2.14 -2.67
CA PHE A 324 17.01 -2.91 -2.97
C PHE A 324 17.97 -2.97 -1.79
N ALA A 325 18.66 -4.09 -1.66
CA ALA A 325 19.70 -4.27 -0.66
C ALA A 325 21.00 -3.56 -1.11
N VAL A 326 21.65 -2.87 -0.17
CA VAL A 326 23.00 -2.31 -0.32
C VAL A 326 24.03 -3.23 0.34
N SER A 327 23.63 -3.88 1.44
CA SER A 327 24.38 -4.91 2.13
C SER A 327 23.42 -5.82 2.91
N ASP A 328 23.93 -6.83 3.60
CA ASP A 328 23.12 -7.71 4.45
C ASP A 328 22.38 -6.93 5.55
N LYS A 329 22.89 -5.76 5.95
CA LYS A 329 22.33 -4.93 7.03
C LYS A 329 21.78 -3.58 6.60
N LEU A 330 21.95 -3.18 5.34
CA LEU A 330 21.47 -1.92 4.80
C LEU A 330 20.71 -2.13 3.52
N ALA A 331 19.52 -1.55 3.44
CA ALA A 331 18.74 -1.46 2.22
C ALA A 331 18.27 -0.03 1.97
N TYR A 332 17.93 0.23 0.73
CA TYR A 332 17.31 1.48 0.30
C TYR A 332 15.97 1.23 -0.35
N GLY A 333 15.08 2.23 -0.30
CA GLY A 333 13.77 2.15 -0.96
C GLY A 333 12.97 3.44 -0.82
N TYR A 334 11.70 3.35 -1.04
CA TYR A 334 10.77 4.46 -1.04
C TYR A 334 9.56 4.12 -0.18
N ALA A 335 8.90 5.16 0.34
CA ALA A 335 7.75 4.95 1.21
C ALA A 335 6.69 6.04 1.04
N ALA A 336 5.45 5.70 1.36
CA ALA A 336 4.46 6.67 1.77
C ALA A 336 4.62 6.93 3.28
N THR A 337 4.36 8.18 3.68
CA THR A 337 4.37 8.63 5.08
C THR A 337 3.04 9.31 5.40
N SER A 338 2.84 9.75 6.64
CA SER A 338 1.72 10.60 7.01
C SER A 338 1.72 11.92 6.20
N SER A 339 0.58 12.59 6.15
CA SER A 339 0.42 13.86 5.44
C SER A 339 1.41 14.94 5.95
N GLY A 340 1.71 15.90 5.09
CA GLY A 340 2.60 17.02 5.39
C GLY A 340 3.64 17.28 4.30
N ASP A 341 4.59 18.15 4.57
CA ASP A 341 5.71 18.47 3.69
C ASP A 341 6.80 17.37 3.75
N VAL A 342 6.52 16.24 3.08
CA VAL A 342 7.34 15.02 3.15
C VAL A 342 8.08 14.70 1.85
N CYS A 343 7.65 15.26 0.72
CA CYS A 343 8.21 14.93 -0.59
C CYS A 343 9.73 15.13 -0.66
N GLY A 344 10.42 14.04 -0.97
CA GLY A 344 11.87 14.04 -1.11
C GLY A 344 12.66 13.94 0.20
N ARG A 345 12.02 13.92 1.39
CA ARG A 345 12.70 13.66 2.67
C ARG A 345 13.15 12.21 2.76
N CYS A 346 14.28 11.99 3.43
CA CYS A 346 14.75 10.62 3.68
C CYS A 346 14.78 10.31 5.18
N TYR A 347 14.42 9.06 5.48
CA TYR A 347 14.37 8.58 6.86
C TYR A 347 15.20 7.31 6.99
N GLN A 348 16.05 7.29 8.01
CA GLN A 348 16.75 6.08 8.43
C GLN A 348 15.84 5.30 9.39
N LEU A 349 15.53 4.07 9.04
CA LEU A 349 14.69 3.14 9.78
C LEU A 349 15.59 2.03 10.35
N GLN A 350 15.68 1.89 11.67
CA GLN A 350 16.38 0.77 12.31
C GLN A 350 15.35 -0.18 12.92
N PHE A 351 15.33 -1.41 12.44
CA PHE A 351 14.37 -2.42 12.90
C PHE A 351 14.75 -2.96 14.28
N THR A 352 13.75 -3.04 15.18
CA THR A 352 13.94 -3.46 16.57
C THR A 352 13.91 -4.97 16.77
N GLY A 353 13.40 -5.73 15.81
CA GLY A 353 13.18 -7.17 15.92
C GLY A 353 11.81 -7.55 16.48
N SER A 354 10.93 -6.59 16.71
CA SER A 354 9.53 -6.84 17.07
C SER A 354 8.58 -6.41 15.94
N SER A 355 7.35 -6.87 15.98
CA SER A 355 6.28 -6.39 15.08
C SER A 355 5.36 -5.44 15.83
N HIS A 356 4.80 -4.46 15.11
CA HIS A 356 3.85 -3.50 15.67
C HIS A 356 2.53 -4.17 16.10
N ASN A 357 2.01 -5.10 15.31
CA ASN A 357 0.69 -5.71 15.52
C ASN A 357 0.67 -7.24 15.46
N SER A 358 1.82 -7.90 15.27
CA SER A 358 1.94 -9.36 15.15
C SER A 358 3.00 -9.87 16.12
N ALA A 359 2.66 -9.99 17.41
CA ALA A 359 3.59 -10.45 18.43
C ALA A 359 4.22 -11.80 18.02
N GLY A 360 5.56 -11.88 18.08
CA GLY A 360 6.31 -13.09 17.71
C GLY A 360 6.44 -13.32 16.19
N ASP A 361 6.15 -12.31 15.35
CA ASP A 361 6.39 -12.43 13.90
C ASP A 361 7.86 -12.79 13.61
N PRO A 362 8.12 -13.97 12.99
CA PRO A 362 9.49 -14.44 12.81
C PRO A 362 10.30 -13.58 11.83
N GLY A 363 9.64 -12.97 10.84
CA GLY A 363 10.27 -12.07 9.89
C GLY A 363 10.73 -10.79 10.54
N SER A 364 9.87 -10.16 11.35
CA SER A 364 10.24 -8.97 12.13
C SER A 364 11.39 -9.25 13.08
N SER A 365 11.41 -10.44 13.72
CA SER A 365 12.50 -10.85 14.58
C SER A 365 13.84 -11.00 13.83
N ALA A 366 13.81 -11.51 12.61
CA ALA A 366 14.99 -11.65 11.76
C ALA A 366 15.55 -10.30 11.22
N LEU A 367 14.73 -9.23 11.23
CA LEU A 367 15.16 -7.88 10.88
C LEU A 367 15.94 -7.15 11.99
N ALA A 368 16.04 -7.72 13.18
CA ALA A 368 16.70 -7.06 14.33
C ALA A 368 18.09 -6.48 13.96
N GLY A 369 18.25 -5.18 14.16
CA GLY A 369 19.49 -4.44 13.89
C GLY A 369 19.80 -4.17 12.42
N LYS A 370 18.96 -4.62 11.46
CA LYS A 370 19.05 -4.15 10.07
C LYS A 370 18.53 -2.70 9.98
N THR A 371 19.04 -1.99 9.00
CA THR A 371 18.70 -0.58 8.75
C THR A 371 18.22 -0.43 7.31
N MET A 372 17.20 0.38 7.11
CA MET A 372 16.75 0.80 5.77
C MET A 372 16.74 2.34 5.72
N ILE A 373 17.13 2.90 4.59
CA ILE A 373 16.89 4.33 4.33
C ILE A 373 15.83 4.41 3.24
N VAL A 374 14.74 5.12 3.54
CA VAL A 374 13.64 5.32 2.59
C VAL A 374 13.52 6.81 2.24
N GLN A 375 13.23 7.08 0.97
CA GLN A 375 12.80 8.41 0.54
C GLN A 375 11.27 8.48 0.48
N ALA A 376 10.68 9.49 1.09
CA ALA A 376 9.25 9.75 1.02
C ALA A 376 8.87 10.23 -0.38
N THR A 377 8.04 9.44 -1.07
CA THR A 377 7.54 9.70 -2.43
C THR A 377 6.04 9.83 -2.50
N ASN A 378 5.35 9.46 -1.43
CA ASN A 378 3.90 9.46 -1.35
C ASN A 378 3.44 9.83 0.06
N ILE A 379 2.15 10.18 0.17
CA ILE A 379 1.43 10.24 1.44
C ILE A 379 0.30 9.21 1.42
N GLY A 380 0.01 8.61 2.57
CA GLY A 380 -1.18 7.80 2.78
C GLY A 380 -2.08 8.48 3.79
N TYR A 381 -3.35 8.65 3.46
CA TYR A 381 -4.32 9.22 4.43
C TYR A 381 -4.64 8.25 5.56
N ASP A 382 -4.33 6.97 5.37
CA ASP A 382 -4.41 5.89 6.35
C ASP A 382 -3.05 5.62 7.04
N VAL A 383 -2.01 6.38 6.69
CA VAL A 383 -0.68 6.29 7.30
C VAL A 383 -0.59 7.26 8.47
N SER A 384 -0.42 6.74 9.67
CA SER A 384 -0.28 7.53 10.90
C SER A 384 1.16 8.00 11.14
N GLY A 385 1.35 8.94 12.06
CA GLY A 385 2.70 9.41 12.45
C GLY A 385 3.59 8.25 12.90
N GLY A 386 4.84 8.23 12.42
CA GLY A 386 5.79 7.14 12.69
C GLY A 386 5.58 5.86 11.86
N GLN A 387 4.55 5.79 11.04
CA GLN A 387 4.35 4.72 10.07
C GLN A 387 5.04 5.04 8.75
N PHE A 388 5.72 4.03 8.18
CA PHE A 388 6.35 4.07 6.86
C PHE A 388 5.74 2.95 6.00
N ASP A 389 4.94 3.31 5.02
CA ASP A 389 4.35 2.33 4.10
C ASP A 389 5.30 2.13 2.92
N ILE A 390 6.15 1.10 3.01
CA ILE A 390 7.26 0.86 2.08
C ILE A 390 6.71 0.39 0.74
N LEU A 391 7.23 0.99 -0.36
CA LEU A 391 6.92 0.57 -1.72
C LEU A 391 7.54 -0.79 -2.00
N VAL A 392 6.70 -1.83 -2.02
CA VAL A 392 7.11 -3.22 -2.29
C VAL A 392 6.15 -3.84 -3.29
N PRO A 393 6.61 -4.23 -4.51
CA PRO A 393 5.76 -4.96 -5.44
C PRO A 393 5.18 -6.22 -4.79
N GLY A 394 3.86 -6.34 -4.82
CA GLY A 394 3.15 -7.41 -4.11
C GLY A 394 2.91 -7.16 -2.62
N GLY A 395 3.18 -5.96 -2.11
CA GLY A 395 2.93 -5.57 -0.72
C GLY A 395 1.44 -5.37 -0.36
N GLY A 396 0.59 -5.37 -1.37
CA GLY A 396 -0.84 -5.08 -1.30
C GLY A 396 -1.19 -3.82 -2.07
N VAL A 397 -2.38 -3.78 -2.62
CA VAL A 397 -2.85 -2.65 -3.44
C VAL A 397 -3.57 -1.59 -2.60
N GLY A 398 -3.89 -1.90 -1.33
CA GLY A 398 -4.57 -0.97 -0.45
C GLY A 398 -5.94 -0.54 -0.98
N ALA A 399 -6.25 0.75 -0.82
CA ALA A 399 -7.53 1.32 -1.24
C ALA A 399 -7.67 1.46 -2.77
N PHE A 400 -6.56 1.44 -3.51
CA PHE A 400 -6.53 1.65 -4.96
C PHE A 400 -5.84 0.49 -5.66
N ASN A 401 -6.27 0.15 -6.86
CA ASN A 401 -5.66 -0.93 -7.64
C ASN A 401 -5.61 -0.57 -9.14
N ALA A 402 -4.52 0.06 -9.56
CA ALA A 402 -4.18 0.16 -10.97
C ALA A 402 -3.31 -1.00 -11.46
N CYS A 403 -2.79 -1.83 -10.54
CA CYS A 403 -1.86 -2.92 -10.85
C CYS A 403 -2.49 -4.03 -11.68
N SER A 404 -3.74 -4.41 -11.38
CA SER A 404 -4.43 -5.46 -12.14
C SER A 404 -4.50 -5.13 -13.63
N ALA A 405 -4.85 -3.89 -13.97
CA ALA A 405 -4.88 -3.43 -15.36
C ALA A 405 -3.47 -3.27 -15.95
N GLN A 406 -2.52 -2.71 -15.16
CA GLN A 406 -1.16 -2.45 -15.64
C GLN A 406 -0.38 -3.73 -15.93
N TRP A 407 -0.50 -4.75 -15.09
CA TRP A 407 0.30 -5.98 -15.16
C TRP A 407 -0.44 -7.15 -15.79
N GLY A 408 -1.74 -7.01 -16.11
CA GLY A 408 -2.56 -8.09 -16.62
C GLY A 408 -2.72 -9.22 -15.61
N VAL A 409 -2.92 -8.88 -14.33
CA VAL A 409 -3.08 -9.83 -13.22
C VAL A 409 -4.44 -9.69 -12.57
N SER A 410 -4.98 -10.80 -12.09
CA SER A 410 -6.21 -10.78 -11.29
C SER A 410 -5.94 -10.29 -9.85
N ASN A 411 -6.97 -9.82 -9.17
CA ASN A 411 -6.88 -9.47 -7.75
C ASN A 411 -6.43 -10.66 -6.88
N ALA A 412 -6.83 -11.88 -7.23
CA ALA A 412 -6.43 -13.08 -6.50
C ALA A 412 -4.93 -13.37 -6.62
N GLU A 413 -4.32 -13.11 -7.79
CA GLU A 413 -2.88 -13.24 -7.98
C GLU A 413 -2.09 -12.19 -7.17
N LEU A 414 -2.64 -11.00 -6.97
CA LEU A 414 -2.02 -9.94 -6.16
C LEU A 414 -2.08 -10.23 -4.65
N GLY A 415 -2.78 -11.28 -4.25
CA GLY A 415 -2.93 -11.68 -2.85
C GLY A 415 -3.99 -10.88 -2.11
N ALA A 416 -3.78 -10.65 -0.82
CA ALA A 416 -4.72 -9.87 -0.02
C ALA A 416 -4.64 -8.37 -0.40
N GLN A 417 -5.77 -7.70 -0.43
CA GLN A 417 -5.84 -6.27 -0.72
C GLN A 417 -4.90 -5.46 0.19
N TYR A 418 -4.94 -5.72 1.48
CA TYR A 418 -4.00 -5.19 2.47
C TYR A 418 -3.01 -6.27 2.88
N GLY A 419 -1.71 -5.97 2.76
CA GLY A 419 -0.63 -6.89 3.07
C GLY A 419 -0.23 -7.86 1.96
N GLY A 420 -0.92 -7.84 0.83
CA GLY A 420 -0.53 -8.47 -0.45
C GLY A 420 -0.20 -9.95 -0.39
N LEU A 421 0.91 -10.31 -1.03
CA LEU A 421 1.34 -11.70 -1.21
C LEU A 421 1.72 -12.37 0.11
N LEU A 422 2.33 -11.64 1.06
CA LEU A 422 2.67 -12.21 2.37
C LEU A 422 1.41 -12.53 3.17
N ALA A 423 0.42 -11.64 3.20
CA ALA A 423 -0.83 -11.90 3.89
C ALA A 423 -1.55 -13.12 3.29
N ALA A 424 -1.54 -13.28 1.96
CA ALA A 424 -2.05 -14.48 1.31
C ALA A 424 -1.26 -15.75 1.70
N CYS A 425 0.07 -15.69 1.81
CA CYS A 425 0.88 -16.79 2.31
C CYS A 425 0.54 -17.17 3.76
N LYS A 426 0.31 -16.17 4.62
CA LYS A 426 -0.09 -16.42 6.02
C LYS A 426 -1.49 -17.05 6.11
N GLN A 427 -2.41 -16.66 5.23
CA GLN A 427 -3.73 -17.30 5.15
C GLN A 427 -3.64 -18.75 4.67
N GLU A 428 -2.76 -19.06 3.71
CA GLU A 428 -2.57 -20.39 3.14
C GLU A 428 -1.84 -21.33 4.11
N LEU A 429 -0.74 -20.88 4.73
CA LEU A 429 0.14 -21.69 5.56
C LEU A 429 -0.23 -21.69 7.04
N GLY A 430 -1.14 -20.80 7.46
CA GLY A 430 -1.42 -20.51 8.87
C GLY A 430 -0.44 -19.49 9.46
N TYR A 431 -0.90 -18.80 10.51
CA TYR A 431 -0.16 -17.68 11.13
C TYR A 431 1.03 -18.13 12.02
N ASN A 432 1.20 -19.44 12.24
CA ASN A 432 2.30 -20.04 13.02
C ASN A 432 3.30 -20.83 12.15
N ALA A 433 3.28 -20.62 10.85
CA ALA A 433 4.23 -21.27 9.96
C ALA A 433 5.66 -20.75 10.17
N SER A 434 6.65 -21.54 9.76
CA SER A 434 8.06 -21.15 9.91
C SER A 434 8.41 -19.97 9.00
N LEU A 435 9.44 -19.20 9.39
CA LEU A 435 10.00 -18.13 8.56
C LEU A 435 10.38 -18.64 7.17
N ALA A 436 11.02 -19.81 7.10
CA ALA A 436 11.42 -20.44 5.84
C ALA A 436 10.20 -20.71 4.94
N SER A 437 9.08 -21.17 5.51
CA SER A 437 7.85 -21.43 4.77
C SER A 437 7.24 -20.12 4.21
N TYR A 438 7.20 -19.06 5.01
CA TYR A 438 6.73 -17.75 4.55
C TYR A 438 7.60 -17.18 3.43
N LYS A 439 8.93 -17.23 3.61
CA LYS A 439 9.87 -16.76 2.58
C LYS A 439 9.73 -17.54 1.27
N ALA A 440 9.61 -18.86 1.34
CA ALA A 440 9.42 -19.72 0.16
C ALA A 440 8.09 -19.43 -0.55
N CYS A 441 6.99 -19.33 0.20
CA CYS A 441 5.69 -19.00 -0.36
C CYS A 441 5.71 -17.61 -1.04
N LEU A 442 6.22 -16.60 -0.35
CA LEU A 442 6.31 -15.24 -0.87
C LEU A 442 7.17 -15.19 -2.14
N ALA A 443 8.34 -15.83 -2.14
CA ALA A 443 9.22 -15.91 -3.29
C ALA A 443 8.53 -16.59 -4.50
N ASN A 444 7.85 -17.72 -4.28
CA ASN A 444 7.08 -18.40 -5.34
C ASN A 444 5.98 -17.51 -5.90
N ARG A 445 5.25 -16.78 -5.05
CA ARG A 445 4.22 -15.84 -5.51
C ARG A 445 4.83 -14.68 -6.31
N CYS A 446 5.99 -14.15 -5.92
CA CYS A 446 6.72 -13.14 -6.69
C CYS A 446 7.08 -13.65 -8.09
N ASP A 447 7.56 -14.88 -8.20
CA ASP A 447 7.90 -15.49 -9.49
C ASP A 447 6.68 -15.72 -10.38
N ASN A 448 5.59 -16.19 -9.79
CA ASN A 448 4.35 -16.46 -10.53
C ASN A 448 3.68 -15.15 -11.00
N VAL A 449 3.68 -14.11 -10.19
CA VAL A 449 3.04 -12.82 -10.54
C VAL A 449 3.91 -12.04 -11.51
N PHE A 450 5.18 -11.84 -11.19
CA PHE A 450 6.06 -10.95 -11.92
C PHE A 450 7.00 -11.69 -12.89
N GLY A 451 7.62 -12.78 -12.43
CA GLY A 451 8.60 -13.55 -13.23
C GLY A 451 7.97 -14.18 -14.46
N ALA A 452 6.81 -14.82 -14.33
CA ALA A 452 6.08 -15.44 -15.43
C ALA A 452 5.67 -14.44 -16.53
N ARG A 453 5.64 -13.13 -16.21
CA ARG A 453 5.27 -12.04 -17.12
C ARG A 453 6.48 -11.23 -17.62
N GLY A 454 7.69 -11.62 -17.24
CA GLY A 454 8.91 -10.88 -17.60
C GLY A 454 9.05 -9.50 -16.92
N LEU A 455 8.29 -9.25 -15.83
CA LEU A 455 8.33 -8.01 -15.08
C LEU A 455 9.52 -8.01 -14.09
N THR A 456 10.72 -8.10 -14.63
CA THR A 456 11.97 -8.42 -13.91
C THR A 456 12.27 -7.46 -12.76
N GLU A 457 12.07 -6.14 -12.94
CA GLU A 457 12.33 -5.15 -11.90
C GLU A 457 11.36 -5.31 -10.73
N LEU A 458 10.09 -5.54 -11.02
CA LEU A 458 9.07 -5.80 -10.00
C LEU A 458 9.32 -7.13 -9.29
N GLN A 459 9.75 -8.17 -10.04
CA GLN A 459 10.13 -9.46 -9.45
C GLN A 459 11.27 -9.31 -8.44
N LYS A 460 12.32 -8.55 -8.80
CA LYS A 460 13.46 -8.27 -7.91
C LYS A 460 13.01 -7.55 -6.63
N GLY A 461 12.15 -6.53 -6.74
CA GLY A 461 11.62 -5.80 -5.60
C GLY A 461 10.73 -6.67 -4.71
N CYS A 462 9.91 -7.54 -5.30
CA CYS A 462 9.11 -8.52 -4.58
C CYS A 462 9.99 -9.58 -3.90
N ARG A 463 11.00 -10.13 -4.59
CA ARG A 463 11.97 -11.07 -4.02
C ARG A 463 12.76 -10.44 -2.87
N TRP A 464 13.13 -9.18 -2.96
CA TRP A 464 13.77 -8.44 -1.87
C TRP A 464 12.94 -8.52 -0.57
N TYR A 465 11.62 -8.52 -0.67
CA TYR A 465 10.75 -8.66 0.48
C TYR A 465 10.87 -10.04 1.15
N ALA A 466 10.97 -11.11 0.36
CA ALA A 466 11.23 -12.44 0.89
C ALA A 466 12.65 -12.59 1.46
N ASP A 467 13.64 -12.02 0.78
CA ASP A 467 15.06 -12.29 1.03
C ASP A 467 15.65 -11.34 2.07
N TRP A 468 15.76 -10.04 1.76
CA TRP A 468 16.40 -9.07 2.66
C TRP A 468 15.45 -8.62 3.78
N PHE A 469 14.18 -8.35 3.45
CA PHE A 469 13.17 -7.89 4.41
C PHE A 469 12.56 -9.05 5.22
N GLU A 470 13.04 -10.29 5.01
CA GLU A 470 12.75 -11.48 5.82
C GLU A 470 11.25 -11.83 5.88
N ALA A 471 10.45 -11.47 4.87
CA ALA A 471 8.99 -11.61 4.91
C ALA A 471 8.36 -11.03 6.20
N ALA A 472 8.93 -9.94 6.72
CA ALA A 472 8.49 -9.31 7.96
C ALA A 472 7.09 -8.69 7.83
N ASP A 473 6.30 -8.84 8.88
CA ASP A 473 4.94 -8.31 8.96
C ASP A 473 4.85 -7.17 9.96
N ASN A 474 4.77 -5.95 9.43
CA ASN A 474 4.68 -4.69 10.16
C ASN A 474 5.77 -4.53 11.25
N PRO A 475 7.07 -4.65 10.89
CA PRO A 475 8.17 -4.57 11.85
C PRO A 475 8.23 -3.20 12.52
N ALA A 476 8.41 -3.22 13.84
CA ALA A 476 8.65 -2.02 14.64
C ALA A 476 10.09 -1.54 14.44
N LEU A 477 10.28 -0.23 14.52
CA LEU A 477 11.56 0.42 14.24
C LEU A 477 11.76 1.68 15.08
N LYS A 478 13.00 2.18 15.08
CA LYS A 478 13.34 3.55 15.44
C LYS A 478 13.67 4.30 14.16
N TYR A 479 13.23 5.56 14.05
CA TYR A 479 13.52 6.37 12.87
C TYR A 479 14.03 7.77 13.19
N LYS A 480 14.74 8.33 12.23
CA LYS A 480 15.13 9.74 12.19
C LYS A 480 15.24 10.20 10.75
N GLU A 481 15.02 11.49 10.51
CA GLU A 481 15.29 12.09 9.21
C GLU A 481 16.80 12.20 8.97
N VAL A 482 17.24 11.95 7.74
CA VAL A 482 18.64 11.99 7.31
C VAL A 482 18.75 12.60 5.93
N ALA A 483 19.97 13.05 5.56
CA ALA A 483 20.25 13.40 4.17
C ALA A 483 20.01 12.19 3.26
N CYS A 484 19.44 12.44 2.08
CA CYS A 484 19.14 11.35 1.14
C CYS A 484 20.41 10.82 0.51
N PRO A 485 20.63 9.49 0.50
CA PRO A 485 21.67 8.87 -0.29
C PRO A 485 21.53 9.19 -1.80
N SER A 486 22.65 9.33 -2.47
CA SER A 486 22.69 9.62 -3.92
C SER A 486 21.99 8.58 -4.75
N GLU A 487 22.03 7.31 -4.34
CA GLU A 487 21.38 6.19 -5.00
C GLU A 487 19.85 6.32 -5.02
N LEU A 488 19.25 6.86 -3.94
CA LEU A 488 17.81 7.12 -3.90
C LEU A 488 17.45 8.34 -4.75
N THR A 489 18.20 9.46 -4.60
CA THR A 489 17.89 10.68 -5.35
C THR A 489 18.13 10.55 -6.84
N SER A 490 19.09 9.74 -7.27
CA SER A 490 19.35 9.47 -8.69
C SER A 490 18.22 8.66 -9.34
N ARG A 491 17.63 7.71 -8.60
CA ARG A 491 16.52 6.89 -9.13
C ARG A 491 15.20 7.65 -9.15
N SER A 492 14.90 8.41 -8.10
CA SER A 492 13.67 9.18 -8.00
C SER A 492 13.71 10.50 -8.78
N GLY A 493 14.88 11.02 -9.08
CA GLY A 493 15.05 12.38 -9.61
C GLY A 493 14.79 13.48 -8.56
N MET A 494 14.33 13.12 -7.35
CA MET A 494 14.05 14.08 -6.28
C MET A 494 15.27 14.25 -5.39
N ASN A 495 15.84 15.46 -5.33
CA ASN A 495 16.93 15.78 -4.43
C ASN A 495 16.57 16.99 -3.56
N ARG A 496 16.30 16.73 -2.27
CA ARG A 496 15.94 17.74 -1.28
C ARG A 496 17.14 18.18 -0.44
N ASN A 497 18.29 17.53 -0.53
CA ASN A 497 19.45 17.79 0.32
C ASN A 497 19.92 19.26 0.28
N GLY A 498 19.71 19.94 -0.84
CA GLY A 498 20.08 21.36 -1.01
C GLY A 498 19.26 22.33 -0.17
N LEU A 499 18.10 21.94 0.36
CA LEU A 499 17.27 22.79 1.23
C LEU A 499 17.80 22.87 2.67
N ASN A 500 18.64 21.93 3.10
CA ASN A 500 19.19 21.84 4.46
C ASN A 500 18.12 21.94 5.56
N ASP A 501 16.95 21.36 5.32
CA ASP A 501 15.74 21.48 6.15
C ASP A 501 15.39 20.18 6.90
N ILE A 502 16.40 19.36 7.21
CA ILE A 502 16.26 18.13 7.99
C ILE A 502 15.68 18.45 9.37
N LYS A 503 14.60 17.76 9.71
CA LYS A 503 13.92 17.92 11.01
C LYS A 503 14.48 16.91 12.01
N ASN A 504 14.84 17.36 13.19
CA ASN A 504 15.28 16.51 14.30
C ASN A 504 14.14 16.19 15.28
N THR A 505 12.91 16.26 14.82
CA THR A 505 11.70 16.03 15.61
C THR A 505 10.97 14.79 15.13
N CYS A 506 10.27 14.11 16.03
CA CYS A 506 9.34 13.05 15.68
C CYS A 506 8.08 13.65 15.02
N ASN A 507 7.64 13.02 13.93
CA ASN A 507 6.39 13.38 13.25
C ASN A 507 5.20 12.76 13.96
#